data_9b22e6a643897625e871d0320c9f7660
#
_entry.id   9b22e6a643897625e871d0320c9f7660
#
_cell.length_a   1.000
_cell.length_b   1.000
_cell.length_c   1.000
_cell.angle_alpha   90.00
_cell.angle_beta   90.00
_cell.angle_gamma   90.00
#
_symmetry.space_group_name_H-M   'P 1'
#
loop_
_entity.id
_entity.type
_entity.pdbx_description
1 polymer ?
#
loop_
_entity_poly.entity_id
_entity_poly.type
_entity_poly.pdbx_seq_one_letter_code
_entity_poly.pdbx_strand_id
1 'polypeptide(L)'
;DEEIGMLGAFALDCSQLKGHKLINLDSEYEGILMCSCAGGVNVRSTVPVAREAVTGAAVDIVIKGLTSGHSGVEIDKGRANANALMGRMLCELAAKEDFRLAALEGGSRETAIAASSSAQIIVEPGKAAGVCEIVRKLGAQYASEYATAEPNMQVNAVAGKTGTVEVLTQAGTEKVWQVLVSLPDSVQAMCIDMPGLVQTS
;
A
#
# COMPACT_ATOMS: atom_id res chain seq x y z
N ASP A 1 -17.60 -14.79 6.90
CA ASP A 1 -16.62 -15.43 7.78
C ASP A 1 -15.37 -15.82 7.01
N GLU A 2 -15.53 -16.35 5.80
CA GLU A 2 -14.43 -16.67 4.89
C GLU A 2 -13.60 -15.42 4.56
N GLU A 3 -14.25 -14.31 4.22
CA GLU A 3 -13.65 -13.03 3.87
C GLU A 3 -13.01 -12.30 5.08
N ILE A 4 -13.27 -12.75 6.31
CA ILE A 4 -12.84 -12.11 7.55
C ILE A 4 -12.08 -13.12 8.43
N GLY A 5 -11.04 -13.75 7.86
CA GLY A 5 -10.10 -14.58 8.59
C GLY A 5 -10.52 -16.03 8.86
N MET A 6 -11.56 -16.53 8.19
CA MET A 6 -11.99 -17.95 8.19
C MET A 6 -12.17 -18.57 9.61
N LEU A 7 -12.66 -17.78 10.57
CA LEU A 7 -12.76 -18.20 11.97
C LEU A 7 -13.60 -19.48 12.14
N GLY A 8 -14.66 -19.65 11.35
CA GLY A 8 -15.48 -20.85 11.34
C GLY A 8 -14.71 -22.09 10.88
N ALA A 9 -13.89 -21.96 9.83
CA ALA A 9 -13.07 -23.06 9.35
C ALA A 9 -11.97 -23.44 10.35
N PHE A 10 -11.32 -22.47 10.99
CA PHE A 10 -10.33 -22.73 12.04
C PHE A 10 -10.92 -23.32 13.32
N ALA A 11 -12.17 -23.01 13.62
CA ALA A 11 -12.88 -23.56 14.79
C ALA A 11 -13.54 -24.93 14.54
N LEU A 12 -13.49 -25.44 13.31
CA LEU A 12 -14.09 -26.74 12.98
C LEU A 12 -13.38 -27.88 13.71
N ASP A 13 -14.14 -28.67 14.48
CA ASP A 13 -13.66 -29.91 15.07
C ASP A 13 -13.56 -31.01 14.01
N CYS A 14 -12.38 -31.15 13.42
CA CYS A 14 -12.10 -32.17 12.42
C CYS A 14 -12.10 -33.60 12.95
N SER A 15 -12.15 -33.82 14.28
CA SER A 15 -12.18 -35.16 14.89
C SER A 15 -13.45 -35.95 14.52
N GLN A 16 -14.53 -35.25 14.16
CA GLN A 16 -15.79 -35.82 13.74
C GLN A 16 -15.81 -36.23 12.24
N LEU A 17 -14.81 -35.77 11.46
CA LEU A 17 -14.75 -36.06 10.03
C LEU A 17 -14.10 -37.43 9.81
N LYS A 18 -14.83 -38.33 9.15
CA LYS A 18 -14.37 -39.70 8.81
C LYS A 18 -13.93 -39.82 7.34
N GLY A 19 -14.17 -38.81 6.54
CA GLY A 19 -13.80 -38.79 5.13
C GLY A 19 -12.29 -38.64 4.96
N HIS A 20 -11.71 -39.34 3.97
CA HIS A 20 -10.29 -39.22 3.57
C HIS A 20 -10.11 -38.51 2.23
N LYS A 21 -11.20 -38.03 1.63
CA LYS A 21 -11.20 -37.28 0.37
C LYS A 21 -12.01 -36.03 0.57
N LEU A 22 -11.45 -34.90 0.15
CA LEU A 22 -12.10 -33.58 0.15
C LEU A 22 -12.26 -33.14 -1.29
N ILE A 23 -13.48 -32.77 -1.66
CA ILE A 23 -13.80 -32.15 -2.93
C ILE A 23 -14.26 -30.73 -2.62
N ASN A 24 -13.46 -29.75 -3.02
CA ASN A 24 -13.82 -28.34 -2.94
C ASN A 24 -14.47 -27.92 -4.27
N LEU A 25 -15.70 -27.39 -4.19
CA LEU A 25 -16.46 -26.91 -5.34
C LEU A 25 -16.42 -25.37 -5.47
N ASP A 26 -15.71 -24.71 -4.58
CA ASP A 26 -15.55 -23.26 -4.55
C ASP A 26 -14.38 -22.84 -5.49
N SER A 27 -14.64 -22.97 -6.80
CA SER A 27 -13.71 -22.56 -7.86
C SER A 27 -14.42 -21.67 -8.87
N GLU A 28 -13.78 -20.55 -9.23
CA GLU A 28 -14.31 -19.59 -10.19
C GLU A 28 -14.08 -20.01 -11.65
N TYR A 29 -13.26 -21.02 -11.91
CA TYR A 29 -12.85 -21.42 -13.25
C TYR A 29 -13.51 -22.74 -13.65
N GLU A 30 -14.44 -22.68 -14.63
CA GLU A 30 -15.10 -23.84 -15.18
C GLU A 30 -14.07 -24.73 -15.90
N GLY A 31 -14.19 -26.05 -15.65
CA GLY A 31 -13.36 -27.06 -16.32
C GLY A 31 -11.90 -27.13 -15.82
N ILE A 32 -11.53 -26.40 -14.78
CA ILE A 32 -10.19 -26.42 -14.18
C ILE A 32 -10.23 -27.13 -12.82
N LEU A 33 -9.37 -28.14 -12.67
CA LEU A 33 -9.14 -28.80 -11.39
C LEU A 33 -7.88 -28.22 -10.76
N MET A 34 -8.02 -27.47 -9.67
CA MET A 34 -6.90 -26.94 -8.90
C MET A 34 -6.44 -27.98 -7.88
N CYS A 35 -5.17 -28.41 -7.99
CA CYS A 35 -4.58 -29.44 -7.14
C CYS A 35 -3.77 -28.88 -5.97
N SER A 36 -3.45 -27.60 -5.98
CA SER A 36 -2.63 -26.94 -4.97
C SER A 36 -2.95 -25.46 -4.91
N CYS A 37 -2.52 -24.81 -3.83
CA CYS A 37 -2.57 -23.36 -3.68
C CYS A 37 -1.27 -22.85 -3.07
N ALA A 38 -0.99 -21.57 -3.27
CA ALA A 38 0.09 -20.90 -2.58
C ALA A 38 -0.24 -20.72 -1.09
N GLY A 39 0.78 -20.79 -0.24
CA GLY A 39 0.67 -20.36 1.15
C GLY A 39 0.77 -18.84 1.27
N GLY A 40 0.24 -18.30 2.38
CA GLY A 40 0.35 -16.87 2.68
C GLY A 40 0.70 -16.64 4.16
N VAL A 41 1.34 -15.51 4.42
CA VAL A 41 1.64 -15.03 5.77
C VAL A 41 1.26 -13.56 5.86
N ASN A 42 0.41 -13.22 6.83
CA ASN A 42 0.13 -11.83 7.18
C ASN A 42 1.12 -11.36 8.24
N VAL A 43 1.90 -10.34 7.91
CA VAL A 43 2.85 -9.73 8.83
C VAL A 43 2.33 -8.37 9.27
N ARG A 44 2.10 -8.20 10.57
CA ARG A 44 1.73 -6.92 11.16
C ARG A 44 2.92 -6.31 11.88
N SER A 45 3.43 -5.21 11.34
CA SER A 45 4.57 -4.50 11.89
C SER A 45 4.12 -3.24 12.62
N THR A 46 4.69 -3.01 13.80
CA THR A 46 4.48 -1.78 14.57
C THR A 46 5.79 -0.99 14.61
N VAL A 47 5.75 0.24 14.14
CA VAL A 47 6.91 1.14 14.10
C VAL A 47 6.81 2.14 15.27
N PRO A 48 7.67 2.05 16.29
CA PRO A 48 7.66 3.00 17.38
C PRO A 48 8.18 4.35 16.91
N VAL A 49 7.37 5.38 17.13
CA VAL A 49 7.65 6.77 16.75
C VAL A 49 7.31 7.73 17.89
N ALA A 50 8.05 8.84 17.99
CA ALA A 50 7.73 9.94 18.90
C ALA A 50 7.00 11.06 18.16
N ARG A 51 6.22 11.84 18.90
CA ARG A 51 5.50 13.02 18.39
C ARG A 51 5.99 14.28 19.06
N GLU A 52 5.82 15.41 18.37
CA GLU A 52 6.13 16.75 18.82
C GLU A 52 5.11 17.74 18.26
N ALA A 53 4.90 18.85 18.94
CA ALA A 53 4.06 19.94 18.43
C ALA A 53 4.90 20.89 17.59
N VAL A 54 4.53 21.12 16.33
CA VAL A 54 5.18 22.09 15.45
C VAL A 54 4.18 23.07 14.87
N THR A 55 4.62 24.30 14.63
CA THR A 55 3.85 25.31 13.93
C THR A 55 4.31 25.35 12.46
N GLY A 56 3.40 25.12 11.53
CA GLY A 56 3.69 25.11 10.11
C GLY A 56 2.43 25.12 9.27
N ALA A 57 2.61 25.07 7.96
CA ALA A 57 1.52 24.97 6.98
C ALA A 57 1.28 23.50 6.63
N ALA A 58 0.03 23.08 6.69
CA ALA A 58 -0.36 21.73 6.28
C ALA A 58 -0.35 21.59 4.76
N VAL A 59 0.03 20.41 4.29
CA VAL A 59 -0.17 19.97 2.91
C VAL A 59 -0.76 18.57 2.95
N ASP A 60 -1.94 18.43 2.36
CA ASP A 60 -2.61 17.14 2.19
C ASP A 60 -2.24 16.55 0.83
N ILE A 61 -1.68 15.35 0.84
CA ILE A 61 -1.26 14.59 -0.35
C ILE A 61 -2.17 13.38 -0.49
N VAL A 62 -2.72 13.16 -1.68
CA VAL A 62 -3.59 12.00 -1.96
C VAL A 62 -3.17 11.36 -3.28
N ILE A 63 -2.94 10.05 -3.22
CA ILE A 63 -2.80 9.18 -4.39
C ILE A 63 -4.06 8.32 -4.45
N LYS A 64 -4.76 8.31 -5.59
CA LYS A 64 -6.02 7.58 -5.76
C LYS A 64 -6.28 7.23 -7.22
N GLY A 65 -7.36 6.46 -7.45
CA GLY A 65 -7.78 6.08 -8.80
C GLY A 65 -6.96 4.93 -9.38
N LEU A 66 -6.21 4.20 -8.54
CA LEU A 66 -5.50 3.01 -8.96
C LEU A 66 -6.48 1.85 -9.13
N THR A 67 -6.17 0.97 -10.07
CA THR A 67 -7.00 -0.17 -10.45
C THR A 67 -7.20 -1.16 -9.31
N SER A 68 -6.21 -1.30 -8.41
CA SER A 68 -6.23 -2.30 -7.36
C SER A 68 -6.29 -3.73 -7.89
N GLY A 69 -6.68 -4.69 -7.08
CA GLY A 69 -6.86 -6.09 -7.42
C GLY A 69 -6.50 -7.00 -6.27
N HIS A 70 -6.78 -8.28 -6.43
CA HIS A 70 -6.44 -9.28 -5.44
C HIS A 70 -4.93 -9.45 -5.34
N SER A 71 -4.38 -9.34 -4.13
CA SER A 71 -2.92 -9.39 -3.88
C SER A 71 -2.25 -10.74 -4.19
N GLY A 72 -3.04 -11.79 -4.40
CA GLY A 72 -2.56 -13.10 -4.86
C GLY A 72 -2.72 -13.25 -6.38
N VAL A 73 -3.94 -13.48 -6.86
CA VAL A 73 -4.22 -13.88 -8.25
C VAL A 73 -4.01 -12.78 -9.30
N GLU A 74 -3.83 -11.53 -8.87
CA GLU A 74 -3.64 -10.39 -9.78
C GLU A 74 -2.33 -9.63 -9.53
N ILE A 75 -1.46 -10.15 -8.69
CA ILE A 75 -0.19 -9.49 -8.34
C ILE A 75 0.77 -9.36 -9.54
N ASP A 76 0.65 -10.25 -10.52
CA ASP A 76 1.44 -10.28 -11.76
C ASP A 76 0.97 -9.25 -12.81
N LYS A 77 -0.13 -8.55 -12.57
CA LYS A 77 -0.71 -7.58 -13.53
C LYS A 77 0.07 -6.26 -13.62
N GLY A 78 1.12 -6.09 -12.83
CA GLY A 78 1.93 -4.86 -12.83
C GLY A 78 1.18 -3.62 -12.31
N ARG A 79 0.14 -3.82 -11.50
CA ARG A 79 -0.64 -2.73 -10.88
C ARG A 79 0.18 -2.03 -9.81
N ALA A 80 -0.03 -0.72 -9.68
CA ALA A 80 0.65 0.07 -8.67
C ALA A 80 0.00 -0.09 -7.29
N ASN A 81 0.83 -0.03 -6.25
CA ASN A 81 0.42 0.01 -4.86
C ASN A 81 0.52 1.46 -4.35
N ALA A 82 -0.61 2.05 -3.96
CA ALA A 82 -0.66 3.44 -3.52
C ALA A 82 0.21 3.70 -2.27
N ASN A 83 0.38 2.72 -1.39
CA ASN A 83 1.25 2.87 -0.20
C ASN A 83 2.73 2.90 -0.59
N ALA A 84 3.15 2.05 -1.51
CA ALA A 84 4.52 2.06 -2.05
C ALA A 84 4.81 3.38 -2.79
N LEU A 85 3.86 3.86 -3.61
CA LEU A 85 3.97 5.16 -4.29
C LEU A 85 4.00 6.33 -3.29
N MET A 86 3.23 6.28 -2.20
CA MET A 86 3.27 7.30 -1.15
C MET A 86 4.62 7.28 -0.43
N GLY A 87 5.15 6.11 -0.12
CA GLY A 87 6.50 5.97 0.44
C GLY A 87 7.56 6.61 -0.46
N ARG A 88 7.52 6.31 -1.76
CA ARG A 88 8.39 6.91 -2.78
C ARG A 88 8.21 8.44 -2.84
N MET A 89 6.97 8.93 -2.83
CA MET A 89 6.65 10.36 -2.82
C MET A 89 7.29 11.07 -1.63
N LEU A 90 7.12 10.54 -0.44
CA LEU A 90 7.68 11.13 0.78
C LEU A 90 9.22 11.08 0.77
N CYS A 91 9.82 9.99 0.26
CA CYS A 91 11.27 9.87 0.11
C CYS A 91 11.83 10.91 -0.88
N GLU A 92 11.24 11.05 -2.06
CA GLU A 92 11.69 12.01 -3.08
C GLU A 92 11.44 13.46 -2.64
N LEU A 93 10.39 13.72 -1.85
CA LEU A 93 10.12 15.01 -1.24
C LEU A 93 11.14 15.34 -0.15
N ALA A 94 11.50 14.39 0.71
CA ALA A 94 12.49 14.58 1.77
C ALA A 94 13.89 14.98 1.25
N ALA A 95 14.20 14.60 0.02
CA ALA A 95 15.43 15.03 -0.64
C ALA A 95 15.43 16.50 -1.11
N LYS A 96 14.27 17.17 -1.05
CA LYS A 96 14.07 18.53 -1.60
C LYS A 96 13.60 19.53 -0.55
N GLU A 97 12.82 19.09 0.42
CA GLU A 97 12.15 19.94 1.41
C GLU A 97 12.04 19.24 2.76
N ASP A 98 12.26 19.99 3.82
CA ASP A 98 12.02 19.53 5.18
C ASP A 98 10.52 19.52 5.48
N PHE A 99 10.03 18.43 6.04
CA PHE A 99 8.66 18.31 6.49
C PHE A 99 8.54 17.38 7.71
N ARG A 100 7.37 17.44 8.37
CA ARG A 100 6.97 16.52 9.43
C ARG A 100 5.71 15.80 8.99
N LEU A 101 5.62 14.49 9.24
CA LEU A 101 4.44 13.69 8.95
C LEU A 101 3.44 13.82 10.11
N ALA A 102 2.24 14.29 9.82
CA ALA A 102 1.14 14.39 10.77
C ALA A 102 0.26 13.13 10.75
N ALA A 103 -0.11 12.68 9.55
CA ALA A 103 -0.94 11.50 9.34
C ALA A 103 -0.53 10.77 8.05
N LEU A 104 -0.77 9.46 8.03
CA LEU A 104 -0.59 8.59 6.87
C LEU A 104 -1.62 7.47 6.95
N GLU A 105 -2.37 7.28 5.87
CA GLU A 105 -3.37 6.24 5.76
C GLU A 105 -3.38 5.67 4.34
N GLY A 106 -3.66 4.38 4.19
CA GLY A 106 -3.78 3.77 2.88
C GLY A 106 -4.12 2.29 2.93
N GLY A 107 -4.64 1.79 1.80
CA GLY A 107 -5.20 0.46 1.70
C GLY A 107 -6.54 0.32 2.41
N SER A 108 -7.33 -0.67 2.01
CA SER A 108 -8.66 -0.93 2.57
C SER A 108 -8.85 -2.36 3.07
N ARG A 109 -8.12 -3.31 2.51
CA ARG A 109 -8.20 -4.75 2.83
C ARG A 109 -6.82 -5.38 2.73
N GLU A 110 -6.56 -6.39 3.58
CA GLU A 110 -5.29 -7.12 3.60
C GLU A 110 -5.06 -7.94 2.32
N THR A 111 -6.12 -8.33 1.63
CA THR A 111 -6.09 -9.14 0.40
C THR A 111 -6.11 -8.31 -0.88
N ALA A 112 -6.08 -6.97 -0.79
CA ALA A 112 -6.15 -6.08 -1.95
C ALA A 112 -4.92 -5.19 -2.07
N ILE A 113 -4.40 -5.05 -3.31
CA ILE A 113 -3.39 -4.04 -3.64
C ILE A 113 -3.98 -2.66 -3.34
N ALA A 114 -3.27 -1.83 -2.59
CA ALA A 114 -3.79 -0.54 -2.14
C ALA A 114 -4.12 0.40 -3.31
N ALA A 115 -5.40 0.74 -3.48
CA ALA A 115 -5.90 1.61 -4.54
C ALA A 115 -5.75 3.10 -4.23
N SER A 116 -5.58 3.44 -2.95
CA SER A 116 -5.43 4.82 -2.50
C SER A 116 -4.54 4.91 -1.27
N SER A 117 -3.87 6.05 -1.13
CA SER A 117 -3.12 6.43 0.06
C SER A 117 -3.18 7.94 0.24
N SER A 118 -3.17 8.39 1.48
CA SER A 118 -3.17 9.80 1.85
C SER A 118 -2.16 10.10 2.93
N ALA A 119 -1.52 11.25 2.84
CA ALA A 119 -0.61 11.75 3.86
C ALA A 119 -0.90 13.22 4.14
N GLN A 120 -0.81 13.62 5.40
CA GLN A 120 -0.75 15.01 5.78
C GLN A 120 0.66 15.31 6.30
N ILE A 121 1.29 16.28 5.69
CA ILE A 121 2.60 16.76 6.09
C ILE A 121 2.52 18.22 6.53
N ILE A 122 3.42 18.62 7.44
CA ILE A 122 3.58 19.99 7.90
C ILE A 122 4.91 20.51 7.42
N VAL A 123 4.90 21.64 6.77
CA VAL A 123 6.06 22.32 6.20
C VAL A 123 6.22 23.72 6.78
N GLU A 124 7.37 24.35 6.57
CA GLU A 124 7.59 25.75 6.97
C GLU A 124 6.51 26.67 6.36
N PRO A 125 5.98 27.63 7.13
CA PRO A 125 5.05 28.62 6.60
C PRO A 125 5.60 29.31 5.35
N GLY A 126 4.80 29.37 4.28
CA GLY A 126 5.21 29.92 2.97
C GLY A 126 5.74 28.89 1.96
N LYS A 127 6.14 27.69 2.39
CA LYS A 127 6.61 26.63 1.45
C LYS A 127 5.52 25.73 0.88
N ALA A 128 4.31 25.74 1.44
CA ALA A 128 3.24 24.82 1.07
C ALA A 128 2.92 24.81 -0.42
N ALA A 129 2.87 25.98 -1.08
CA ALA A 129 2.62 26.07 -2.51
C ALA A 129 3.73 25.43 -3.35
N GLY A 130 5.00 25.64 -2.97
CA GLY A 130 6.15 25.02 -3.63
C GLY A 130 6.15 23.49 -3.46
N VAL A 131 5.81 23.01 -2.27
CA VAL A 131 5.67 21.58 -2.00
C VAL A 131 4.53 20.96 -2.84
N CYS A 132 3.38 21.61 -2.93
CA CYS A 132 2.30 21.15 -3.81
C CYS A 132 2.75 21.04 -5.27
N GLU A 133 3.58 21.97 -5.75
CA GLU A 133 4.12 21.93 -7.11
C GLU A 133 5.10 20.76 -7.30
N ILE A 134 5.96 20.48 -6.31
CA ILE A 134 6.86 19.31 -6.34
C ILE A 134 6.03 18.03 -6.40
N VAL A 135 5.06 17.87 -5.52
CA VAL A 135 4.17 16.70 -5.49
C VAL A 135 3.45 16.51 -6.82
N ARG A 136 2.97 17.59 -7.43
CA ARG A 136 2.28 17.55 -8.72
C ARG A 136 3.20 17.07 -9.86
N LYS A 137 4.46 17.53 -9.87
CA LYS A 137 5.48 17.08 -10.85
C LYS A 137 5.81 15.60 -10.68
N LEU A 138 6.05 15.15 -9.44
CA LEU A 138 6.29 13.74 -9.14
C LEU A 138 5.07 12.89 -9.51
N GLY A 139 3.87 13.35 -9.19
CA GLY A 139 2.63 12.68 -9.55
C GLY A 139 2.44 12.52 -11.06
N ALA A 140 2.78 13.53 -11.85
CA ALA A 140 2.75 13.43 -13.32
C ALA A 140 3.77 12.41 -13.85
N GLN A 141 4.94 12.32 -13.22
CA GLN A 141 5.94 11.30 -13.53
C GLN A 141 5.40 9.91 -13.26
N TYR A 142 4.81 9.66 -12.06
CA TYR A 142 4.23 8.36 -11.70
C TYR A 142 3.08 7.97 -12.63
N ALA A 143 2.19 8.91 -12.97
CA ALA A 143 1.13 8.66 -13.94
C ALA A 143 1.67 8.28 -15.32
N SER A 144 2.81 8.83 -15.75
CA SER A 144 3.48 8.44 -16.98
C SER A 144 4.12 7.03 -16.89
N GLU A 145 4.77 6.71 -15.76
CA GLU A 145 5.39 5.40 -15.53
C GLU A 145 4.36 4.26 -15.54
N TYR A 146 3.18 4.51 -14.99
CA TYR A 146 2.10 3.53 -14.86
C TYR A 146 0.94 3.74 -15.86
N ALA A 147 1.12 4.50 -16.94
CA ALA A 147 0.05 4.92 -17.84
C ALA A 147 -0.79 3.75 -18.39
N THR A 148 -0.19 2.59 -18.62
CA THR A 148 -0.88 1.40 -19.14
C THR A 148 -1.68 0.66 -18.05
N ALA A 149 -1.07 0.47 -16.88
CA ALA A 149 -1.69 -0.30 -15.80
C ALA A 149 -2.68 0.54 -14.98
N GLU A 150 -2.43 1.85 -14.87
CA GLU A 150 -3.17 2.78 -14.00
C GLU A 150 -3.65 4.03 -14.75
N PRO A 151 -4.49 3.89 -15.78
CA PRO A 151 -4.91 5.02 -16.64
C PRO A 151 -5.71 6.10 -15.89
N ASN A 152 -6.24 5.78 -14.71
CA ASN A 152 -7.06 6.69 -13.89
C ASN A 152 -6.31 7.23 -12.66
N MET A 153 -4.98 6.98 -12.56
CA MET A 153 -4.17 7.45 -11.44
C MET A 153 -4.25 8.97 -11.29
N GLN A 154 -4.48 9.41 -10.07
CA GLN A 154 -4.50 10.82 -9.69
C GLN A 154 -3.60 11.03 -8.48
N VAL A 155 -2.71 12.01 -8.57
CA VAL A 155 -1.91 12.48 -7.45
C VAL A 155 -2.23 13.96 -7.23
N ASN A 156 -2.76 14.26 -6.06
CA ASN A 156 -3.19 15.61 -5.71
C ASN A 156 -2.47 16.09 -4.46
N ALA A 157 -2.15 17.38 -4.41
CA ALA A 157 -1.67 18.04 -3.22
C ALA A 157 -2.43 19.35 -3.03
N VAL A 158 -2.87 19.60 -1.80
CA VAL A 158 -3.63 20.79 -1.42
C VAL A 158 -2.98 21.42 -0.19
N ALA A 159 -2.65 22.72 -0.31
CA ALA A 159 -2.18 23.49 0.82
C ALA A 159 -3.34 23.77 1.78
N GLY A 160 -3.13 23.42 3.04
CA GLY A 160 -4.07 23.65 4.14
C GLY A 160 -3.73 24.91 4.94
N LYS A 161 -4.29 24.97 6.14
CA LYS A 161 -4.10 26.12 7.07
C LYS A 161 -2.74 26.02 7.78
N THR A 162 -2.20 27.17 8.14
CA THR A 162 -1.07 27.28 9.06
C THR A 162 -1.58 27.19 10.49
N GLY A 163 -0.92 26.41 11.32
CA GLY A 163 -1.29 26.24 12.72
C GLY A 163 -0.28 25.37 13.48
N THR A 164 -0.51 25.19 14.76
CA THR A 164 0.25 24.25 15.59
C THR A 164 -0.44 22.90 15.57
N VAL A 165 0.30 21.86 15.17
CA VAL A 165 -0.22 20.50 14.98
C VAL A 165 0.74 19.49 15.62
N GLU A 166 0.22 18.42 16.17
CA GLU A 166 0.99 17.31 16.67
C GLU A 166 1.42 16.40 15.51
N VAL A 167 2.72 16.24 15.33
CA VAL A 167 3.33 15.54 14.20
C VAL A 167 4.36 14.51 14.69
N LEU A 168 4.80 13.63 13.84
CA LEU A 168 5.99 12.82 14.12
C LEU A 168 7.23 13.71 14.18
N THR A 169 8.16 13.38 15.09
CA THR A 169 9.49 13.98 15.06
C THR A 169 10.17 13.78 13.70
N GLN A 170 11.25 14.51 13.42
CA GLN A 170 12.02 14.33 12.18
C GLN A 170 12.43 12.86 12.01
N ALA A 171 13.04 12.27 13.04
CA ALA A 171 13.47 10.88 13.02
C ALA A 171 12.27 9.90 12.86
N GLY A 172 11.12 10.22 13.45
CA GLY A 172 9.89 9.45 13.26
C GLY A 172 9.36 9.52 11.83
N THR A 173 9.36 10.71 11.24
CA THR A 173 8.97 10.95 9.84
C THR A 173 9.87 10.17 8.88
N GLU A 174 11.18 10.25 9.06
CA GLU A 174 12.17 9.52 8.25
C GLU A 174 12.00 8.01 8.38
N LYS A 175 11.84 7.50 9.60
CA LYS A 175 11.61 6.08 9.83
C LYS A 175 10.38 5.56 9.09
N VAL A 176 9.27 6.30 9.06
CA VAL A 176 8.04 5.88 8.40
C VAL A 176 8.22 5.74 6.89
N TRP A 177 8.73 6.77 6.20
CA TRP A 177 8.91 6.64 4.75
C TRP A 177 10.02 5.63 4.38
N GLN A 178 11.07 5.49 5.20
CA GLN A 178 12.09 4.45 4.99
C GLN A 178 11.49 3.05 5.07
N VAL A 179 10.61 2.80 6.04
CA VAL A 179 9.89 1.52 6.13
C VAL A 179 9.07 1.29 4.86
N LEU A 180 8.27 2.28 4.43
CA LEU A 180 7.41 2.13 3.25
C LEU A 180 8.20 1.81 1.97
N VAL A 181 9.35 2.44 1.75
CA VAL A 181 10.17 2.17 0.55
C VAL A 181 11.02 0.90 0.66
N SER A 182 11.19 0.37 1.86
CA SER A 182 11.98 -0.85 2.10
C SER A 182 11.16 -2.13 2.09
N LEU A 183 9.84 -2.02 2.24
CA LEU A 183 8.96 -3.19 2.16
C LEU A 183 8.91 -3.70 0.71
N PRO A 184 9.05 -5.03 0.52
CA PRO A 184 8.85 -5.61 -0.80
C PRO A 184 7.44 -5.34 -1.31
N ASP A 185 7.30 -5.11 -2.59
CA ASP A 185 6.04 -4.84 -3.26
C ASP A 185 6.00 -5.56 -4.59
N SER A 186 4.81 -6.06 -4.99
CA SER A 186 4.63 -6.79 -6.25
C SER A 186 5.36 -8.14 -6.29
N VAL A 187 5.55 -8.71 -7.48
CA VAL A 187 6.22 -10.00 -7.70
C VAL A 187 7.70 -9.92 -7.35
N GLN A 188 8.16 -10.77 -6.44
CA GLN A 188 9.56 -10.88 -6.04
C GLN A 188 10.28 -12.00 -6.80
N ALA A 189 9.57 -13.09 -7.11
CA ALA A 189 10.14 -14.19 -7.90
C ALA A 189 9.06 -14.90 -8.73
N MET A 190 9.43 -15.28 -9.96
CA MET A 190 8.65 -16.17 -10.81
C MET A 190 9.15 -17.61 -10.66
N CYS A 191 8.26 -18.57 -10.77
CA CYS A 191 8.62 -19.98 -10.74
C CYS A 191 9.46 -20.35 -11.99
N ILE A 192 10.61 -20.96 -11.76
CA ILE A 192 11.52 -21.36 -12.84
C ILE A 192 10.96 -22.56 -13.62
N ASP A 193 10.32 -23.49 -12.91
CA ASP A 193 9.84 -24.75 -13.48
C ASP A 193 8.46 -24.62 -14.14
N MET A 194 7.70 -23.58 -13.80
CA MET A 194 6.35 -23.31 -14.31
C MET A 194 6.25 -21.87 -14.83
N PRO A 195 6.50 -21.65 -16.14
CA PRO A 195 6.42 -20.31 -16.73
C PRO A 195 5.04 -19.66 -16.52
N GLY A 196 5.04 -18.39 -16.10
CA GLY A 196 3.82 -17.63 -15.83
C GLY A 196 3.30 -17.76 -14.40
N LEU A 197 3.84 -18.65 -13.57
CA LEU A 197 3.48 -18.79 -12.18
C LEU A 197 4.32 -17.86 -11.27
N VAL A 198 3.69 -17.07 -10.46
CA VAL A 198 4.35 -16.29 -9.39
C VAL A 198 4.75 -17.25 -8.27
N GLN A 199 6.02 -17.23 -7.90
CA GLN A 199 6.55 -18.04 -6.79
C GLN A 199 6.48 -17.29 -5.47
N THR A 200 6.81 -16.00 -5.49
CA THR A 200 6.84 -15.15 -4.29
C THR A 200 6.46 -13.72 -4.66
N SER A 201 5.63 -13.11 -3.83
CA SER A 201 5.20 -11.71 -3.95
C SER A 201 5.12 -11.06 -2.57
#